data_dac130deb54062203b557d3ab468bbc7
#
_entry.id   dac130deb54062203b557d3ab468bbc7
#
_cell.length_a   1.000
_cell.length_b   1.000
_cell.length_c   1.000
_cell.angle_alpha   90.00
_cell.angle_beta   90.00
_cell.angle_gamma   90.00
#
_symmetry.space_group_name_H-M   'P 1'
#
loop_
_entity.id
_entity.type
_entity.pdbx_description
1 polymer ?
#
loop_
_entity_poly.entity_id
_entity_poly.type
_entity_poly.pdbx_seq_one_letter_code
_entity_poly.pdbx_strand_id
1 'polypeptide(L)'
;MCACRRTEPPPQPLVAQTSGTIEVFGLSAPVRVVRDRAGIPHIYAQSRDDLFFAQGFVQAQDRLFQMDLWRRSAQGRLAEVLGPNFAERDAMTRRMQARVDPAVEWASCDPDAQAIARAFVRGINTWVARARAAPPEAFALAGWKPDLWAPEDLLNRTDAFVASRDAVEEIFRARLVDAVGVRGAAGVAPGDAIGAIPGGLDVATLSPVVGDAIRSTGAPPFFLGLAKPVVDAGAVHHQQDVPLDARTIPIPSRRYLVHLAAPGWNAIGATPPWLPGVESGHNARVAWNVEPAIADTQDVYVEKLHPANAHQVDDNGRWVDTTIVKDTLRIRGRPAPFPFYREHTRHGVILAVDRERHLAFTVRWSGAEPGAAAGLNGLAFLRAASSGDVRAAIDTWRTPPQRVTYSDVAGDRGVEIAGLVPVRRGWSGLLPAPAWTGGNEWVGWERPKTVLAEGPLARLARFHPDRADALIAELRRAPSSDAVTLQRALVVNAIADALRADGDAASPAIFVHPLAITAAARRRFNIGPLTPTSARAPTLAVVFDPSDWDRSTAIVPPGQSESPGSAHYADLARAWASGGSTVLPFTDAAVQRETETVLTLNPPR
;
A
#
# COMPACT_ATOMS: atom_id res chain seq x y z
N MET A 1 39.71 -17.04 -40.55
CA MET A 1 39.63 -17.63 -39.20
C MET A 1 38.53 -16.92 -38.43
N CYS A 2 37.36 -17.54 -38.31
CA CYS A 2 36.26 -17.00 -37.49
C CYS A 2 36.54 -17.37 -36.03
N ALA A 3 36.87 -16.39 -35.20
CA ALA A 3 37.02 -16.59 -33.76
C ALA A 3 35.63 -16.81 -33.15
N CYS A 4 35.28 -18.07 -32.84
CA CYS A 4 34.15 -18.39 -31.99
C CYS A 4 34.38 -17.73 -30.61
N ARG A 5 33.70 -16.62 -30.34
CA ARG A 5 33.55 -16.12 -28.96
C ARG A 5 32.80 -17.22 -28.22
N ARG A 6 33.48 -17.91 -27.30
CA ARG A 6 32.80 -18.70 -26.27
C ARG A 6 31.90 -17.73 -25.48
N THR A 7 30.60 -17.84 -25.67
CA THR A 7 29.62 -17.21 -24.80
C THR A 7 29.78 -17.87 -23.44
N GLU A 8 30.28 -17.13 -22.45
CA GLU A 8 30.25 -17.61 -21.06
C GLU A 8 28.79 -17.98 -20.71
N PRO A 9 28.59 -19.12 -20.04
CA PRO A 9 27.25 -19.46 -19.58
C PRO A 9 26.72 -18.32 -18.69
N PRO A 10 25.41 -18.03 -18.76
CA PRO A 10 24.84 -16.99 -17.91
C PRO A 10 25.13 -17.29 -16.45
N PRO A 11 25.46 -16.28 -15.63
CA PRO A 11 25.73 -16.48 -14.22
C PRO A 11 24.53 -17.17 -13.55
N GLN A 12 24.81 -18.11 -12.65
CA GLN A 12 23.76 -18.76 -11.89
C GLN A 12 23.01 -17.70 -11.06
N PRO A 13 21.67 -17.78 -10.97
CA PRO A 13 20.89 -16.86 -10.17
C PRO A 13 21.36 -16.89 -8.71
N LEU A 14 21.41 -15.70 -8.08
CA LEU A 14 21.71 -15.58 -6.65
C LEU A 14 20.61 -16.27 -5.84
N VAL A 15 21.02 -17.19 -4.99
CA VAL A 15 20.16 -17.86 -4.03
C VAL A 15 20.51 -17.35 -2.63
N ALA A 16 19.48 -17.13 -1.80
CA ALA A 16 19.68 -16.72 -0.41
C ALA A 16 20.38 -17.84 0.37
N GLN A 17 21.51 -17.49 0.98
CA GLN A 17 22.16 -18.39 1.93
C GLN A 17 21.51 -18.20 3.30
N THR A 18 20.98 -19.28 3.88
CA THR A 18 20.24 -19.26 5.15
C THR A 18 21.00 -19.95 6.29
N SER A 19 22.16 -20.55 6.01
CA SER A 19 23.00 -21.23 7.01
C SER A 19 24.48 -20.94 6.82
N GLY A 20 25.29 -21.21 7.86
CA GLY A 20 26.74 -20.99 7.83
C GLY A 20 27.15 -19.54 8.12
N THR A 21 28.11 -19.03 7.39
CA THR A 21 28.67 -17.69 7.62
C THR A 21 28.77 -16.89 6.33
N ILE A 22 28.46 -15.60 6.40
CA ILE A 22 28.63 -14.63 5.31
C ILE A 22 29.42 -13.43 5.84
N GLU A 23 30.44 -12.99 5.12
CA GLU A 23 31.06 -11.67 5.35
C GLU A 23 30.17 -10.58 4.76
N VAL A 24 29.90 -9.55 5.58
CA VAL A 24 28.98 -8.47 5.26
C VAL A 24 29.58 -7.13 5.67
N PHE A 25 29.90 -6.28 4.69
CA PHE A 25 30.38 -4.93 4.95
C PHE A 25 29.27 -4.06 5.56
N GLY A 26 29.63 -3.28 6.59
CA GLY A 26 28.72 -2.33 7.23
C GLY A 26 28.19 -2.78 8.59
N LEU A 27 28.51 -3.99 9.04
CA LEU A 27 28.31 -4.44 10.41
C LEU A 27 29.47 -4.00 11.30
N SER A 28 29.19 -3.71 12.57
CA SER A 28 30.18 -3.42 13.60
C SER A 28 30.57 -4.68 14.39
N ALA A 29 29.64 -5.62 14.53
CA ALA A 29 29.83 -6.88 15.25
C ALA A 29 29.08 -8.03 14.54
N PRO A 30 29.43 -9.29 14.83
CA PRO A 30 28.69 -10.43 14.29
C PRO A 30 27.21 -10.40 14.67
N VAL A 31 26.35 -10.70 13.68
CA VAL A 31 24.92 -10.85 13.88
C VAL A 31 24.51 -12.29 13.59
N ARG A 32 23.76 -12.90 14.50
CA ARG A 32 23.22 -14.25 14.35
C ARG A 32 21.78 -14.16 13.87
N VAL A 33 21.47 -14.82 12.76
CA VAL A 33 20.14 -14.98 12.20
C VAL A 33 19.74 -16.45 12.32
N VAL A 34 18.77 -16.72 13.18
CA VAL A 34 18.20 -18.06 13.37
C VAL A 34 16.89 -18.11 12.61
N ARG A 35 16.72 -19.05 11.70
CA ARG A 35 15.41 -19.30 11.09
C ARG A 35 14.77 -20.49 11.77
N ASP A 36 13.50 -20.32 12.11
CA ASP A 36 12.67 -21.41 12.63
C ASP A 36 12.02 -22.21 11.51
N ARG A 37 11.25 -23.25 11.88
CA ARG A 37 10.57 -24.14 10.93
C ARG A 37 9.50 -23.49 10.07
N ALA A 38 9.03 -22.29 10.45
CA ALA A 38 8.13 -21.48 9.63
C ALA A 38 8.89 -20.46 8.75
N GLY A 39 10.24 -20.50 8.77
CA GLY A 39 11.11 -19.60 8.06
C GLY A 39 11.22 -18.20 8.67
N ILE A 40 10.70 -17.98 9.89
CA ILE A 40 10.77 -16.71 10.58
C ILE A 40 12.23 -16.43 10.98
N PRO A 41 12.85 -15.34 10.56
CA PRO A 41 14.18 -15.00 11.01
C PRO A 41 14.14 -14.32 12.37
N HIS A 42 14.86 -14.88 13.33
CA HIS A 42 15.18 -14.31 14.62
C HIS A 42 16.57 -13.69 14.54
N ILE A 43 16.65 -12.38 14.61
CA ILE A 43 17.88 -11.60 14.38
C ILE A 43 18.43 -11.15 15.73
N TYR A 44 19.60 -11.63 16.09
CA TYR A 44 20.29 -11.30 17.33
C TYR A 44 21.52 -10.44 17.04
N ALA A 45 21.52 -9.19 17.49
CA ALA A 45 22.59 -8.23 17.31
C ALA A 45 23.07 -7.64 18.64
N GLN A 46 24.26 -7.03 18.62
CA GLN A 46 24.82 -6.37 19.80
C GLN A 46 24.52 -4.87 19.86
N SER A 47 24.02 -4.30 18.76
CA SER A 47 23.65 -2.89 18.65
C SER A 47 22.38 -2.70 17.86
N ARG A 48 21.70 -1.55 18.05
CA ARG A 48 20.56 -1.13 17.24
C ARG A 48 20.92 -1.07 15.76
N ASP A 49 22.05 -0.48 15.43
CA ASP A 49 22.48 -0.27 14.05
C ASP A 49 22.71 -1.60 13.32
N ASP A 50 23.40 -2.56 13.97
CA ASP A 50 23.60 -3.90 13.40
C ASP A 50 22.28 -4.68 13.31
N LEU A 51 21.34 -4.48 14.28
CA LEU A 51 20.02 -5.11 14.26
C LEU A 51 19.23 -4.72 13.02
N PHE A 52 19.05 -3.42 12.79
CA PHE A 52 18.26 -2.94 11.67
C PHE A 52 19.00 -3.09 10.34
N PHE A 53 20.33 -3.03 10.32
CA PHE A 53 21.10 -3.42 9.16
C PHE A 53 20.81 -4.89 8.77
N ALA A 54 20.91 -5.81 9.73
CA ALA A 54 20.66 -7.23 9.48
C ALA A 54 19.19 -7.48 9.08
N GLN A 55 18.22 -6.75 9.66
CA GLN A 55 16.82 -6.81 9.22
C GLN A 55 16.70 -6.46 7.75
N GLY A 56 17.28 -5.33 7.30
CA GLY A 56 17.23 -4.92 5.89
C GLY A 56 17.90 -5.93 4.95
N PHE A 57 19.04 -6.49 5.36
CA PHE A 57 19.74 -7.52 4.61
C PHE A 57 18.90 -8.79 4.45
N VAL A 58 18.33 -9.31 5.55
CA VAL A 58 17.55 -10.56 5.57
C VAL A 58 16.23 -10.41 4.80
N GLN A 59 15.52 -9.27 4.98
CA GLN A 59 14.31 -9.01 4.22
C GLN A 59 14.58 -8.89 2.71
N ALA A 60 15.71 -8.29 2.34
CA ALA A 60 16.12 -8.24 0.94
C ALA A 60 16.55 -9.63 0.40
N GLN A 61 17.14 -10.51 1.23
CA GLN A 61 17.41 -11.89 0.81
C GLN A 61 16.13 -12.62 0.40
N ASP A 62 15.04 -12.40 1.13
CA ASP A 62 13.79 -13.15 0.96
C ASP A 62 12.81 -12.49 0.00
N ARG A 63 12.88 -11.16 -0.20
CA ARG A 63 11.79 -10.36 -0.77
C ARG A 63 12.21 -9.24 -1.72
N LEU A 64 13.45 -9.25 -2.24
CA LEU A 64 14.00 -8.11 -2.97
C LEU A 64 13.18 -7.72 -4.20
N PHE A 65 12.63 -8.67 -4.94
CA PHE A 65 11.82 -8.38 -6.13
C PHE A 65 10.52 -7.67 -5.76
N GLN A 66 9.83 -8.16 -4.72
CA GLN A 66 8.65 -7.51 -4.17
C GLN A 66 8.97 -6.09 -3.66
N MET A 67 10.09 -5.94 -2.94
CA MET A 67 10.54 -4.65 -2.42
C MET A 67 10.87 -3.66 -3.54
N ASP A 68 11.56 -4.08 -4.60
CA ASP A 68 11.89 -3.22 -5.75
C ASP A 68 10.62 -2.78 -6.50
N LEU A 69 9.65 -3.68 -6.70
CA LEU A 69 8.37 -3.33 -7.29
C LEU A 69 7.59 -2.33 -6.44
N TRP A 70 7.53 -2.54 -5.11
CA TRP A 70 6.87 -1.59 -4.21
C TRP A 70 7.53 -0.20 -4.31
N ARG A 71 8.85 -0.14 -4.20
CA ARG A 71 9.59 1.11 -4.29
C ARG A 71 9.33 1.83 -5.60
N ARG A 72 9.41 1.12 -6.74
CA ARG A 72 9.12 1.70 -8.06
C ARG A 72 7.68 2.18 -8.18
N SER A 73 6.73 1.43 -7.63
CA SER A 73 5.33 1.84 -7.56
C SER A 73 5.17 3.15 -6.77
N ALA A 74 5.75 3.18 -5.57
CA ALA A 74 5.66 4.34 -4.68
C ALA A 74 6.40 5.58 -5.23
N GLN A 75 7.41 5.38 -6.07
CA GLN A 75 8.13 6.46 -6.76
C GLN A 75 7.52 6.87 -8.11
N GLY A 76 6.50 6.15 -8.63
CA GLY A 76 6.00 6.35 -10.00
C GLY A 76 7.06 6.02 -11.05
N ARG A 77 7.66 4.82 -10.96
CA ARG A 77 8.76 4.34 -11.82
C ARG A 77 8.53 2.94 -12.36
N LEU A 78 7.29 2.44 -12.33
CA LEU A 78 6.97 1.11 -12.86
C LEU A 78 7.15 1.04 -14.38
N ALA A 79 6.84 2.11 -15.10
CA ALA A 79 6.98 2.17 -16.55
C ALA A 79 8.44 1.95 -17.02
N GLU A 80 9.43 2.24 -16.19
CA GLU A 80 10.85 2.00 -16.49
C GLU A 80 11.14 0.51 -16.71
N VAL A 81 10.42 -0.37 -16.04
CA VAL A 81 10.65 -1.82 -16.04
C VAL A 81 9.50 -2.63 -16.62
N LEU A 82 8.26 -2.15 -16.51
CA LEU A 82 7.05 -2.85 -16.96
C LEU A 82 6.49 -2.29 -18.28
N GLY A 83 6.97 -1.13 -18.74
CA GLY A 83 6.61 -0.59 -20.05
C GLY A 83 5.49 0.45 -20.04
N PRO A 84 5.02 0.86 -21.23
CA PRO A 84 4.18 2.05 -21.41
C PRO A 84 2.83 1.97 -20.71
N ASN A 85 2.27 0.80 -20.47
CA ASN A 85 0.98 0.61 -19.82
C ASN A 85 0.96 1.14 -18.36
N PHE A 86 2.12 1.38 -17.76
CA PHE A 86 2.26 1.95 -16.42
C PHE A 86 2.58 3.45 -16.42
N ALA A 87 2.74 4.07 -17.58
CA ALA A 87 3.17 5.48 -17.67
C ALA A 87 2.17 6.45 -17.04
N GLU A 88 0.88 6.26 -17.29
CA GLU A 88 -0.18 7.10 -16.76
C GLU A 88 -0.30 6.97 -15.24
N ARG A 89 -0.22 5.75 -14.74
CA ARG A 89 -0.17 5.45 -13.31
C ARG A 89 1.04 6.12 -12.64
N ASP A 90 2.23 6.00 -13.24
CA ASP A 90 3.45 6.63 -12.71
C ASP A 90 3.32 8.15 -12.68
N ALA A 91 2.77 8.75 -13.74
CA ALA A 91 2.49 10.18 -13.79
C ALA A 91 1.55 10.59 -12.63
N MET A 92 0.48 9.84 -12.39
CA MET A 92 -0.46 10.10 -11.31
C MET A 92 0.21 9.95 -9.94
N THR A 93 0.96 8.86 -9.70
CA THR A 93 1.74 8.67 -8.47
C THR A 93 2.64 9.87 -8.17
N ARG A 94 3.36 10.36 -9.18
CA ARG A 94 4.24 11.53 -9.02
C ARG A 94 3.47 12.84 -8.82
N ARG A 95 2.28 13.00 -9.42
CA ARG A 95 1.41 14.15 -9.13
C ARG A 95 1.05 14.20 -7.65
N MET A 96 0.74 13.07 -7.05
CA MET A 96 0.43 12.99 -5.61
C MET A 96 1.62 13.34 -4.70
N GLN A 97 2.84 13.23 -5.19
CA GLN A 97 4.07 13.62 -4.48
C GLN A 97 4.43 15.11 -4.66
N ALA A 98 3.68 15.88 -5.45
CA ALA A 98 4.07 17.22 -5.90
C ALA A 98 4.27 18.25 -4.76
N ARG A 99 3.62 18.05 -3.61
CA ARG A 99 3.69 18.98 -2.47
C ARG A 99 4.73 18.63 -1.42
N VAL A 100 5.30 17.44 -1.49
CA VAL A 100 6.23 16.95 -0.46
C VAL A 100 7.66 17.10 -0.98
N ASP A 101 8.44 17.97 -0.34
CA ASP A 101 9.88 17.98 -0.48
C ASP A 101 10.47 16.81 0.35
N PRO A 102 11.17 15.84 -0.28
CA PRO A 102 11.79 14.72 0.44
C PRO A 102 12.74 15.16 1.55
N ALA A 103 13.41 16.29 1.41
CA ALA A 103 14.31 16.81 2.44
C ALA A 103 13.54 17.30 3.67
N VAL A 104 12.40 17.98 3.47
CA VAL A 104 11.52 18.43 4.55
C VAL A 104 10.87 17.23 5.25
N GLU A 105 10.41 16.26 4.48
CA GLU A 105 9.86 15.02 5.03
C GLU A 105 10.90 14.26 5.86
N TRP A 106 12.12 14.13 5.35
CA TRP A 106 13.22 13.50 6.07
C TRP A 106 13.56 14.24 7.37
N ALA A 107 13.62 15.55 7.34
CA ALA A 107 13.92 16.39 8.52
C ALA A 107 12.83 16.29 9.60
N SER A 108 11.60 15.91 9.24
CA SER A 108 10.51 15.73 10.20
C SER A 108 10.58 14.42 11.00
N CYS A 109 11.38 13.45 10.54
CA CYS A 109 11.56 12.18 11.22
C CYS A 109 12.40 12.36 12.51
N ASP A 110 12.01 11.61 13.56
CA ASP A 110 12.81 11.51 14.76
C ASP A 110 14.24 11.05 14.45
N PRO A 111 15.30 11.54 15.12
CA PRO A 111 16.69 11.13 14.88
C PRO A 111 16.93 9.63 15.00
N ASP A 112 16.26 8.94 15.95
CA ASP A 112 16.35 7.49 16.07
C ASP A 112 15.72 6.80 14.86
N ALA A 113 14.56 7.27 14.40
CA ALA A 113 13.92 6.76 13.19
C ALA A 113 14.79 6.95 11.94
N GLN A 114 15.44 8.11 11.82
CA GLN A 114 16.41 8.36 10.74
C GLN A 114 17.61 7.41 10.81
N ALA A 115 18.17 7.16 11.99
CA ALA A 115 19.30 6.25 12.17
C ALA A 115 18.90 4.80 11.82
N ILE A 116 17.72 4.36 12.27
CA ILE A 116 17.15 3.05 11.93
C ILE A 116 16.95 2.91 10.41
N ALA A 117 16.34 3.90 9.78
CA ALA A 117 16.13 3.90 8.33
C ALA A 117 17.44 3.78 7.54
N ARG A 118 18.47 4.55 7.94
CA ARG A 118 19.80 4.46 7.31
C ARG A 118 20.44 3.08 7.49
N ALA A 119 20.35 2.50 8.68
CA ALA A 119 20.88 1.17 8.95
C ALA A 119 20.18 0.10 8.11
N PHE A 120 18.85 0.11 8.09
CA PHE A 120 18.02 -0.80 7.33
C PHE A 120 18.33 -0.73 5.83
N VAL A 121 18.41 0.47 5.26
CA VAL A 121 18.71 0.67 3.84
C VAL A 121 20.14 0.26 3.50
N ARG A 122 21.13 0.46 4.38
CA ARG A 122 22.48 -0.09 4.17
C ARG A 122 22.45 -1.62 4.07
N GLY A 123 21.66 -2.29 4.92
CA GLY A 123 21.46 -3.74 4.85
C GLY A 123 20.84 -4.18 3.53
N ILE A 124 19.77 -3.53 3.07
CA ILE A 124 19.16 -3.77 1.75
C ILE A 124 20.22 -3.62 0.65
N ASN A 125 20.94 -2.50 0.65
CA ASN A 125 21.91 -2.18 -0.41
C ASN A 125 23.07 -3.17 -0.46
N THR A 126 23.46 -3.74 0.65
CA THR A 126 24.47 -4.79 0.71
C THR A 126 24.00 -6.06 -0.01
N TRP A 127 22.72 -6.42 0.11
CA TRP A 127 22.16 -7.53 -0.68
C TRP A 127 21.95 -7.13 -2.14
N VAL A 128 21.46 -5.91 -2.42
CA VAL A 128 21.31 -5.37 -3.78
C VAL A 128 22.63 -5.43 -4.55
N ALA A 129 23.74 -5.10 -3.94
CA ALA A 129 25.05 -5.17 -4.59
C ALA A 129 25.35 -6.60 -5.09
N ARG A 130 25.04 -7.63 -4.31
CA ARG A 130 25.17 -9.04 -4.70
C ARG A 130 24.17 -9.41 -5.81
N ALA A 131 22.92 -8.98 -5.67
CA ALA A 131 21.87 -9.22 -6.66
C ALA A 131 22.13 -8.53 -8.00
N ARG A 132 22.86 -7.43 -8.02
CA ARG A 132 23.29 -6.78 -9.28
C ARG A 132 24.39 -7.54 -10.00
N ALA A 133 25.26 -8.20 -9.26
CA ALA A 133 26.33 -9.05 -9.81
C ALA A 133 25.77 -10.37 -10.36
N ALA A 134 24.87 -11.03 -9.60
CA ALA A 134 24.20 -12.27 -9.97
C ALA A 134 22.69 -12.12 -9.69
N PRO A 135 21.88 -11.67 -10.66
CA PRO A 135 20.46 -11.38 -10.41
C PRO A 135 19.70 -12.62 -9.93
N PRO A 136 18.87 -12.51 -8.86
CA PRO A 136 17.91 -13.54 -8.49
C PRO A 136 17.00 -13.92 -9.66
N GLU A 137 16.47 -15.14 -9.65
CA GLU A 137 15.67 -15.71 -10.76
C GLU A 137 14.56 -14.77 -11.22
N ALA A 138 13.84 -14.12 -10.29
CA ALA A 138 12.78 -13.19 -10.62
C ALA A 138 13.26 -12.00 -11.44
N PHE A 139 14.39 -11.39 -11.08
CA PHE A 139 14.98 -10.27 -11.84
C PHE A 139 15.53 -10.70 -13.18
N ALA A 140 16.15 -11.87 -13.25
CA ALA A 140 16.68 -12.43 -14.50
C ALA A 140 15.55 -12.65 -15.52
N LEU A 141 14.43 -13.24 -15.09
CA LEU A 141 13.24 -13.46 -15.93
C LEU A 141 12.53 -12.16 -16.31
N ALA A 142 12.46 -11.20 -15.40
CA ALA A 142 11.84 -9.91 -15.65
C ALA A 142 12.68 -8.99 -16.55
N GLY A 143 13.98 -9.23 -16.64
CA GLY A 143 14.90 -8.52 -17.53
C GLY A 143 15.29 -7.13 -17.03
N TRP A 144 15.40 -6.93 -15.71
CA TRP A 144 16.02 -5.74 -15.10
C TRP A 144 16.83 -6.11 -13.86
N LYS A 145 17.60 -5.16 -13.36
CA LYS A 145 18.38 -5.31 -12.12
C LYS A 145 17.81 -4.38 -11.04
N PRO A 146 17.91 -4.77 -9.75
CA PRO A 146 17.48 -3.89 -8.67
C PRO A 146 18.40 -2.66 -8.59
N ASP A 147 17.82 -1.51 -8.25
CA ASP A 147 18.56 -0.29 -7.96
C ASP A 147 18.92 -0.20 -6.48
N LEU A 148 19.94 0.62 -6.15
CA LEU A 148 20.25 0.99 -4.77
C LEU A 148 19.12 1.85 -4.18
N TRP A 149 18.88 1.69 -2.89
CA TRP A 149 17.88 2.41 -2.12
C TRP A 149 18.50 3.64 -1.44
N ALA A 150 17.70 4.71 -1.33
CA ALA A 150 17.94 5.81 -0.42
C ALA A 150 17.06 5.68 0.84
N PRO A 151 17.48 6.17 2.01
CA PRO A 151 16.63 6.13 3.22
C PRO A 151 15.28 6.82 3.03
N GLU A 152 15.23 7.86 2.21
CA GLU A 152 14.03 8.61 1.85
C GLU A 152 13.00 7.77 1.08
N ASP A 153 13.42 6.68 0.43
CA ASP A 153 12.50 5.76 -0.24
C ASP A 153 11.47 5.14 0.73
N LEU A 154 11.82 5.04 2.01
CA LEU A 154 10.94 4.52 3.06
C LEU A 154 9.80 5.49 3.43
N LEU A 155 9.90 6.75 3.04
CA LEU A 155 8.95 7.81 3.41
C LEU A 155 7.78 7.93 2.43
N ASN A 156 7.78 7.14 1.36
CA ASN A 156 6.72 7.18 0.36
C ASN A 156 5.39 6.64 0.90
N ARG A 157 4.30 7.39 0.68
CA ARG A 157 2.95 7.07 1.17
C ARG A 157 1.88 7.08 0.07
N THR A 158 2.27 7.11 -1.20
CA THR A 158 1.33 7.10 -2.32
C THR A 158 0.48 5.84 -2.40
N ASP A 159 0.94 4.74 -1.82
CA ASP A 159 0.15 3.53 -1.61
C ASP A 159 -1.06 3.77 -0.69
N ALA A 160 -0.91 4.62 0.33
CA ALA A 160 -2.01 5.01 1.21
C ALA A 160 -3.09 5.83 0.49
N PHE A 161 -2.70 6.72 -0.43
CA PHE A 161 -3.66 7.45 -1.26
C PHE A 161 -4.54 6.51 -2.08
N VAL A 162 -3.90 5.54 -2.75
CA VAL A 162 -4.61 4.56 -3.58
C VAL A 162 -5.49 3.64 -2.74
N ALA A 163 -5.08 3.35 -1.50
CA ALA A 163 -5.84 2.47 -0.61
C ALA A 163 -7.12 3.11 -0.08
N SER A 164 -7.13 4.41 0.23
CA SER A 164 -8.31 5.08 0.81
C SER A 164 -9.40 5.36 -0.23
N ARG A 165 -9.04 5.89 -1.40
CA ARG A 165 -9.95 6.19 -2.52
C ARG A 165 -11.17 7.06 -2.18
N ASP A 166 -11.07 7.89 -1.17
CA ASP A 166 -12.16 8.76 -0.72
C ASP A 166 -12.61 9.72 -1.82
N ALA A 167 -11.65 10.29 -2.56
CA ALA A 167 -11.94 11.16 -3.70
C ALA A 167 -12.81 10.49 -4.79
N VAL A 168 -12.63 9.18 -5.02
CA VAL A 168 -13.48 8.41 -5.95
C VAL A 168 -14.91 8.34 -5.45
N GLU A 169 -15.05 8.10 -4.15
CA GLU A 169 -16.35 7.97 -3.52
C GLU A 169 -17.13 9.30 -3.49
N GLU A 170 -16.44 10.41 -3.20
CA GLU A 170 -17.06 11.75 -3.28
C GLU A 170 -17.63 12.03 -4.67
N ILE A 171 -16.87 11.74 -5.71
CA ILE A 171 -17.31 11.94 -7.09
C ILE A 171 -18.49 11.03 -7.44
N PHE A 172 -18.44 9.77 -7.00
CA PHE A 172 -19.57 8.85 -7.20
C PHE A 172 -20.83 9.32 -6.50
N ARG A 173 -20.73 9.79 -5.24
CA ARG A 173 -21.87 10.37 -4.50
C ARG A 173 -22.47 11.58 -5.22
N ALA A 174 -21.63 12.48 -5.73
CA ALA A 174 -22.10 13.63 -6.50
C ALA A 174 -22.90 13.20 -7.75
N ARG A 175 -22.38 12.23 -8.48
CA ARG A 175 -23.07 11.66 -9.67
C ARG A 175 -24.36 10.92 -9.29
N LEU A 176 -24.40 10.28 -8.13
CA LEU A 176 -25.60 9.64 -7.62
C LEU A 176 -26.67 10.69 -7.28
N VAL A 177 -26.28 11.78 -6.59
CA VAL A 177 -27.19 12.91 -6.29
C VAL A 177 -27.73 13.55 -7.56
N ASP A 178 -26.91 13.71 -8.58
CA ASP A 178 -27.35 14.25 -9.89
C ASP A 178 -28.37 13.31 -10.58
N ALA A 179 -28.12 12.00 -10.51
CA ALA A 179 -28.97 11.02 -11.18
C ALA A 179 -30.35 10.84 -10.52
N VAL A 180 -30.43 10.88 -9.18
CA VAL A 180 -31.63 10.51 -8.41
C VAL A 180 -32.11 11.57 -7.42
N GLY A 181 -31.44 12.71 -7.35
CA GLY A 181 -31.69 13.77 -6.38
C GLY A 181 -31.25 13.42 -4.96
N VAL A 182 -31.20 14.44 -4.07
CA VAL A 182 -30.72 14.28 -2.67
C VAL A 182 -31.54 13.23 -1.90
N ARG A 183 -32.86 13.24 -2.03
CA ARG A 183 -33.75 12.27 -1.35
C ARG A 183 -33.59 10.86 -1.88
N GLY A 184 -33.38 10.71 -3.19
CA GLY A 184 -33.12 9.42 -3.82
C GLY A 184 -31.78 8.86 -3.36
N ALA A 185 -30.75 9.68 -3.38
CA ALA A 185 -29.40 9.30 -2.92
C ALA A 185 -29.41 8.89 -1.44
N ALA A 186 -30.03 9.66 -0.55
CA ALA A 186 -30.18 9.31 0.87
C ALA A 186 -31.00 8.03 1.09
N GLY A 187 -31.98 7.77 0.24
CA GLY A 187 -32.79 6.53 0.28
C GLY A 187 -31.99 5.29 -0.15
N VAL A 188 -31.01 5.46 -1.02
CA VAL A 188 -30.16 4.39 -1.57
C VAL A 188 -28.93 4.14 -0.71
N ALA A 189 -28.39 5.19 -0.10
CA ALA A 189 -27.26 5.15 0.82
C ALA A 189 -27.67 5.60 2.24
N PRO A 190 -28.48 4.81 2.95
CA PRO A 190 -28.93 5.17 4.28
C PRO A 190 -27.72 5.18 5.26
N GLY A 191 -27.54 6.30 5.93
CA GLY A 191 -26.41 6.52 6.84
C GLY A 191 -25.38 7.55 6.36
N ASP A 192 -25.37 7.86 5.06
CA ASP A 192 -24.59 8.97 4.54
C ASP A 192 -25.40 10.28 4.70
N ALA A 193 -24.84 11.27 5.36
CA ALA A 193 -25.44 12.61 5.44
C ALA A 193 -25.25 13.35 4.09
N ILE A 194 -25.81 12.81 3.01
CA ILE A 194 -25.71 13.38 1.67
C ILE A 194 -26.55 14.65 1.62
N GLY A 195 -25.88 15.80 1.49
CA GLY A 195 -26.48 17.11 1.31
C GLY A 195 -26.81 17.42 -0.15
N ALA A 196 -27.27 18.65 -0.39
CA ALA A 196 -27.37 19.18 -1.74
C ALA A 196 -25.95 19.37 -2.31
N ILE A 197 -25.83 19.21 -3.65
CA ILE A 197 -24.58 19.51 -4.35
C ILE A 197 -24.17 20.95 -4.03
N PRO A 198 -22.94 21.20 -3.56
CA PRO A 198 -22.49 22.54 -3.21
C PRO A 198 -22.66 23.51 -4.38
N GLY A 199 -23.07 24.75 -4.07
CA GLY A 199 -23.59 25.75 -5.00
C GLY A 199 -22.89 25.90 -6.33
N GLY A 200 -23.64 25.61 -7.40
CA GLY A 200 -23.21 25.84 -8.78
C GLY A 200 -22.29 24.77 -9.38
N LEU A 201 -22.10 23.63 -8.71
CA LEU A 201 -21.34 22.53 -9.28
C LEU A 201 -22.22 21.76 -10.29
N ASP A 202 -21.85 21.83 -11.57
CA ASP A 202 -22.46 20.98 -12.60
C ASP A 202 -21.82 19.58 -12.56
N VAL A 203 -22.54 18.63 -12.02
CA VAL A 203 -22.07 17.24 -11.82
C VAL A 203 -21.86 16.51 -13.15
N ALA A 204 -22.53 16.92 -14.23
CA ALA A 204 -22.27 16.38 -15.56
C ALA A 204 -20.82 16.55 -15.98
N THR A 205 -20.14 17.58 -15.43
CA THR A 205 -18.72 17.86 -15.67
C THR A 205 -17.79 16.87 -14.95
N LEU A 206 -18.24 16.22 -13.89
CA LEU A 206 -17.43 15.27 -13.10
C LEU A 206 -17.25 13.92 -13.80
N SER A 207 -18.00 13.66 -14.87
CA SER A 207 -18.20 12.30 -15.33
C SER A 207 -17.07 11.68 -16.16
N PRO A 208 -16.47 12.29 -17.22
CA PRO A 208 -15.50 11.57 -18.05
C PRO A 208 -14.05 11.79 -17.58
N VAL A 209 -13.66 13.03 -17.31
CA VAL A 209 -12.25 13.41 -17.10
C VAL A 209 -11.72 12.94 -15.75
N VAL A 210 -12.52 13.09 -14.70
CA VAL A 210 -12.12 12.68 -13.34
C VAL A 210 -12.17 11.17 -13.18
N GLY A 211 -13.16 10.51 -13.79
CA GLY A 211 -13.24 9.05 -13.80
C GLY A 211 -12.01 8.39 -14.40
N ASP A 212 -11.51 8.90 -15.52
CA ASP A 212 -10.32 8.36 -16.19
C ASP A 212 -9.04 8.67 -15.41
N ALA A 213 -8.91 9.87 -14.84
CA ALA A 213 -7.76 10.23 -14.02
C ALA A 213 -7.67 9.36 -12.75
N ILE A 214 -8.80 9.06 -12.13
CA ILE A 214 -8.85 8.22 -10.92
C ILE A 214 -8.65 6.74 -11.27
N ARG A 215 -9.18 6.27 -12.41
CA ARG A 215 -8.90 4.91 -12.91
C ARG A 215 -7.41 4.67 -13.16
N SER A 216 -6.69 5.68 -13.64
CA SER A 216 -5.24 5.57 -13.86
C SER A 216 -4.44 5.43 -12.57
N THR A 217 -5.01 5.80 -11.40
CA THR A 217 -4.36 5.59 -10.11
C THR A 217 -4.31 4.14 -9.69
N GLY A 218 -5.04 3.23 -10.28
CA GLY A 218 -5.16 1.77 -10.03
C GLY A 218 -4.37 1.25 -8.83
N ALA A 219 -4.77 0.17 -8.20
CA ALA A 219 -4.02 -0.36 -7.04
C ALA A 219 -2.54 -0.61 -7.38
N PRO A 220 -1.66 -0.54 -6.37
CA PRO A 220 -0.27 -0.96 -6.52
C PRO A 220 -0.19 -2.36 -7.14
N PRO A 221 0.85 -2.64 -7.96
CA PRO A 221 0.99 -3.93 -8.66
C PRO A 221 0.94 -5.16 -7.76
N PHE A 222 1.15 -5.01 -6.45
CA PHE A 222 1.02 -6.13 -5.52
C PHE A 222 -0.41 -6.40 -5.06
N PHE A 223 -1.33 -5.47 -5.34
CA PHE A 223 -2.78 -5.66 -5.13
C PHE A 223 -3.46 -6.13 -6.40
N LEU A 224 -2.95 -5.66 -7.52
CA LEU A 224 -3.24 -6.25 -8.79
C LEU A 224 -2.48 -7.56 -8.80
N GLY A 225 -3.19 -8.66 -8.77
CA GLY A 225 -2.58 -9.83 -9.37
C GLY A 225 -2.10 -9.37 -10.74
N LEU A 226 -0.79 -9.17 -10.92
CA LEU A 226 -0.16 -8.94 -12.22
C LEU A 226 -0.34 -10.20 -13.10
N ALA A 227 -1.45 -10.91 -12.89
CA ALA A 227 -1.80 -12.16 -13.53
C ALA A 227 -2.21 -11.97 -14.99
N LYS A 228 -2.25 -10.75 -15.49
CA LYS A 228 -2.39 -10.53 -16.94
C LYS A 228 -1.10 -10.02 -17.53
N PRO A 229 -0.73 -10.63 -18.68
CA PRO A 229 0.61 -10.47 -19.20
C PRO A 229 0.90 -9.01 -19.52
N VAL A 230 1.98 -8.52 -18.94
CA VAL A 230 2.69 -7.33 -19.39
C VAL A 230 3.10 -7.45 -20.88
N VAL A 231 2.84 -8.58 -21.51
CA VAL A 231 3.34 -8.93 -22.83
C VAL A 231 2.27 -8.97 -23.92
N ASP A 232 0.97 -8.91 -23.56
CA ASP A 232 -0.07 -8.83 -24.59
C ASP A 232 -0.36 -7.37 -24.93
N ALA A 233 0.23 -6.90 -26.02
CA ALA A 233 0.19 -5.51 -26.48
C ALA A 233 -1.22 -5.00 -26.88
N GLY A 234 -2.29 -5.75 -26.58
CA GLY A 234 -3.63 -5.44 -27.03
C GLY A 234 -4.75 -5.45 -26.01
N ALA A 235 -4.51 -5.84 -24.76
CA ALA A 235 -5.58 -5.93 -23.77
C ALA A 235 -5.09 -5.51 -22.39
N VAL A 236 -5.10 -4.21 -22.12
CA VAL A 236 -5.13 -3.69 -20.74
C VAL A 236 -6.52 -4.00 -20.20
N HIS A 237 -6.68 -5.20 -19.69
CA HIS A 237 -7.78 -5.46 -18.80
C HIS A 237 -7.40 -4.86 -17.45
N HIS A 238 -8.09 -3.81 -17.05
CA HIS A 238 -8.14 -3.35 -15.67
C HIS A 238 -8.54 -4.53 -14.79
N GLN A 239 -7.56 -5.23 -14.26
CA GLN A 239 -7.83 -6.14 -13.19
C GLN A 239 -8.06 -5.27 -11.98
N GLN A 240 -9.33 -5.15 -11.61
CA GLN A 240 -9.79 -4.50 -10.42
C GLN A 240 -8.97 -4.98 -9.24
N ASP A 241 -8.74 -4.09 -8.28
CA ASP A 241 -8.33 -4.49 -6.96
C ASP A 241 -9.32 -5.55 -6.50
N VAL A 242 -8.87 -6.77 -6.50
CA VAL A 242 -9.61 -7.81 -5.81
C VAL A 242 -9.47 -7.45 -4.34
N PRO A 243 -10.57 -7.09 -3.66
CA PRO A 243 -10.52 -6.95 -2.22
C PRO A 243 -9.86 -8.17 -1.64
N LEU A 244 -9.14 -8.00 -0.53
CA LEU A 244 -8.40 -9.06 0.17
C LEU A 244 -9.27 -10.23 0.66
N ASP A 245 -10.52 -10.29 0.22
CA ASP A 245 -11.43 -11.37 0.45
C ASP A 245 -11.34 -12.41 -0.65
N ALA A 246 -10.25 -13.03 -0.81
CA ALA A 246 -10.33 -14.42 -1.00
C ALA A 246 -9.90 -15.08 -2.29
N ARG A 247 -9.80 -14.45 -3.44
CA ARG A 247 -9.54 -15.28 -4.65
C ARG A 247 -8.13 -15.20 -5.19
N THR A 248 -7.50 -14.03 -5.06
CA THR A 248 -6.13 -13.86 -5.55
C THR A 248 -5.25 -13.35 -4.43
N ILE A 249 -4.38 -14.20 -3.94
CA ILE A 249 -3.42 -13.86 -2.89
C ILE A 249 -2.06 -13.64 -3.56
N PRO A 250 -1.41 -12.50 -3.32
CA PRO A 250 -0.09 -12.24 -3.89
C PRO A 250 0.96 -13.18 -3.30
N ILE A 251 1.86 -13.68 -4.16
CA ILE A 251 3.09 -14.36 -3.77
C ILE A 251 4.25 -13.39 -4.08
N PRO A 252 5.06 -13.09 -3.10
CA PRO A 252 4.95 -13.39 -1.67
C PRO A 252 3.88 -12.52 -0.99
N SER A 253 3.51 -12.87 0.25
CA SER A 253 2.60 -12.04 1.06
C SER A 253 3.12 -10.60 1.19
N ARG A 254 2.22 -9.66 1.41
CA ARG A 254 2.57 -8.28 1.76
C ARG A 254 3.15 -8.14 3.17
N ARG A 255 3.03 -9.16 3.99
CA ARG A 255 3.55 -9.22 5.35
C ARG A 255 4.71 -10.20 5.42
N TYR A 256 5.63 -9.89 6.28
CA TYR A 256 6.83 -10.65 6.58
C TYR A 256 6.97 -10.77 8.09
N LEU A 257 7.11 -11.99 8.60
CA LEU A 257 7.33 -12.23 10.03
C LEU A 257 8.82 -12.08 10.36
N VAL A 258 9.13 -11.40 11.45
CA VAL A 258 10.52 -11.18 11.90
C VAL A 258 10.58 -11.00 13.40
N HIS A 259 11.63 -11.52 14.03
CA HIS A 259 12.00 -11.28 15.42
C HIS A 259 13.30 -10.48 15.48
N LEU A 260 13.29 -9.40 16.26
CA LEU A 260 14.38 -8.43 16.41
C LEU A 260 14.84 -8.42 17.87
N ALA A 261 16.10 -8.83 18.13
CA ALA A 261 16.64 -8.90 19.47
C ALA A 261 18.02 -8.23 19.56
N ALA A 262 18.13 -7.17 20.37
CA ALA A 262 19.36 -6.47 20.71
C ALA A 262 19.20 -5.77 22.08
N PRO A 263 20.24 -5.25 22.71
CA PRO A 263 20.11 -4.51 23.96
C PRO A 263 19.09 -3.37 23.86
N GLY A 264 18.02 -3.43 24.65
CA GLY A 264 16.90 -2.49 24.63
C GLY A 264 15.88 -2.68 23.50
N TRP A 265 16.01 -3.73 22.71
CA TRP A 265 15.12 -4.09 21.60
C TRP A 265 14.82 -5.58 21.67
N ASN A 266 13.55 -5.95 21.80
CA ASN A 266 13.10 -7.33 21.70
C ASN A 266 11.63 -7.34 21.27
N ALA A 267 11.37 -7.56 19.99
CA ALA A 267 10.02 -7.56 19.44
C ALA A 267 9.91 -8.56 18.28
N ILE A 268 8.75 -9.23 18.21
CA ILE A 268 8.41 -10.19 17.16
C ILE A 268 7.04 -9.87 16.57
N GLY A 269 6.87 -10.11 15.27
CA GLY A 269 5.58 -9.94 14.59
C GLY A 269 5.72 -9.75 13.10
N ALA A 270 4.70 -9.16 12.50
CA ALA A 270 4.58 -8.94 11.07
C ALA A 270 4.93 -7.49 10.69
N THR A 271 5.59 -7.33 9.54
CA THR A 271 5.92 -6.02 8.95
C THR A 271 5.79 -6.08 7.43
N PRO A 272 5.54 -4.97 6.72
CA PRO A 272 5.81 -4.90 5.29
C PRO A 272 7.31 -5.15 5.03
N PRO A 273 7.71 -5.99 4.05
CA PRO A 273 9.11 -6.35 3.87
C PRO A 273 10.04 -5.18 3.48
N TRP A 274 9.49 -4.05 3.11
CA TRP A 274 10.21 -2.83 2.75
C TRP A 274 10.33 -1.81 3.88
N LEU A 275 9.87 -2.14 5.10
CA LEU A 275 9.92 -1.23 6.25
C LEU A 275 10.69 -1.86 7.41
N PRO A 276 11.46 -1.05 8.17
CA PRO A 276 12.11 -1.49 9.39
C PRO A 276 11.12 -1.68 10.53
N GLY A 277 11.47 -2.52 11.48
CA GLY A 277 10.69 -2.77 12.68
C GLY A 277 9.62 -3.84 12.52
N VAL A 278 8.62 -3.80 13.39
CA VAL A 278 7.47 -4.71 13.45
C VAL A 278 6.21 -3.85 13.53
N GLU A 279 5.35 -3.95 12.51
CA GLU A 279 4.13 -3.14 12.44
C GLU A 279 3.00 -3.71 13.31
N SER A 280 2.83 -5.04 13.30
CA SER A 280 1.88 -5.76 14.18
C SER A 280 2.62 -6.85 14.91
N GLY A 281 2.69 -6.80 16.23
CA GLY A 281 3.52 -7.71 16.99
C GLY A 281 3.42 -7.50 18.48
N HIS A 282 4.42 -8.00 19.19
CA HIS A 282 4.58 -7.76 20.60
C HIS A 282 6.07 -7.64 20.98
N ASN A 283 6.32 -7.02 22.10
CA ASN A 283 7.56 -7.10 22.86
C ASN A 283 7.29 -7.86 24.17
N ALA A 284 8.17 -7.78 25.15
CA ALA A 284 8.00 -8.46 26.45
C ALA A 284 6.90 -7.82 27.34
N ARG A 285 6.33 -6.69 26.95
CA ARG A 285 5.41 -5.88 27.78
C ARG A 285 4.07 -5.61 27.14
N VAL A 286 4.06 -5.37 25.84
CA VAL A 286 2.90 -4.88 25.09
C VAL A 286 2.74 -5.64 23.79
N ALA A 287 1.51 -5.99 23.45
CA ALA A 287 1.10 -6.44 22.12
C ALA A 287 0.34 -5.33 21.41
N TRP A 288 0.54 -5.21 20.09
CA TRP A 288 -0.17 -4.27 19.23
C TRP A 288 -0.49 -4.90 17.87
N ASN A 289 -1.65 -4.56 17.34
CA ASN A 289 -2.04 -4.92 15.99
C ASN A 289 -2.48 -3.67 15.23
N VAL A 290 -1.96 -3.50 14.02
CA VAL A 290 -2.21 -2.33 13.17
C VAL A 290 -2.98 -2.80 11.94
N GLU A 291 -4.19 -2.28 11.77
CA GLU A 291 -5.08 -2.60 10.66
C GLU A 291 -5.46 -1.32 9.90
N PRO A 292 -5.62 -1.36 8.58
CA PRO A 292 -6.13 -0.22 7.84
C PRO A 292 -7.47 0.27 8.42
N ALA A 293 -7.58 1.58 8.65
CA ALA A 293 -8.82 2.23 9.03
C ALA A 293 -9.37 3.01 7.83
N ILE A 294 -10.66 2.83 7.54
CA ILE A 294 -11.32 3.65 6.56
C ILE A 294 -11.67 4.97 7.24
N ALA A 295 -11.06 6.03 6.77
CA ALA A 295 -11.31 7.40 7.25
C ALA A 295 -11.26 8.34 6.04
N ASP A 296 -12.04 9.40 6.09
CA ASP A 296 -12.15 10.38 5.02
C ASP A 296 -10.93 11.31 5.00
N THR A 297 -9.89 10.88 4.29
CA THR A 297 -8.56 11.50 4.25
C THR A 297 -8.31 12.40 3.05
N GLN A 298 -9.24 12.39 2.11
CA GLN A 298 -9.13 13.08 0.82
C GLN A 298 -10.35 13.96 0.59
N ASP A 299 -10.13 15.17 0.11
CA ASP A 299 -11.18 16.11 -0.32
C ASP A 299 -10.98 16.53 -1.76
N VAL A 300 -12.04 16.48 -2.54
CA VAL A 300 -12.05 16.97 -3.92
C VAL A 300 -12.53 18.41 -3.97
N TYR A 301 -11.70 19.28 -4.57
CA TYR A 301 -12.08 20.63 -4.93
C TYR A 301 -12.22 20.76 -6.45
N VAL A 302 -13.24 21.49 -6.89
CA VAL A 302 -13.40 21.89 -8.27
C VAL A 302 -12.96 23.34 -8.41
N GLU A 303 -11.95 23.59 -9.23
CA GLU A 303 -11.36 24.91 -9.49
C GLU A 303 -11.85 25.45 -10.83
N LYS A 304 -12.11 26.73 -10.93
CA LYS A 304 -12.28 27.41 -12.23
C LYS A 304 -10.92 27.79 -12.78
N LEU A 305 -10.66 27.43 -14.03
CA LEU A 305 -9.47 27.84 -14.77
C LEU A 305 -9.73 29.16 -15.54
N HIS A 306 -8.71 29.98 -15.63
CA HIS A 306 -8.79 31.18 -16.45
C HIS A 306 -8.92 30.80 -17.94
N PRO A 307 -9.92 31.36 -18.68
CA PRO A 307 -10.21 30.96 -20.06
C PRO A 307 -9.03 31.06 -21.03
N ALA A 308 -8.14 32.04 -20.81
CA ALA A 308 -6.97 32.28 -21.64
C ALA A 308 -5.66 31.75 -21.06
N ASN A 309 -5.65 31.25 -19.80
CA ASN A 309 -4.46 30.73 -19.14
C ASN A 309 -4.81 29.55 -18.23
N ALA A 310 -4.65 28.35 -18.73
CA ALA A 310 -4.98 27.11 -17.99
C ALA A 310 -4.11 26.88 -16.73
N HIS A 311 -3.14 27.75 -16.45
CA HIS A 311 -2.29 27.71 -15.26
C HIS A 311 -2.67 28.76 -14.22
N GLN A 312 -3.88 29.32 -14.33
CA GLN A 312 -4.46 30.20 -13.32
C GLN A 312 -5.82 29.67 -12.86
N VAL A 313 -6.06 29.73 -11.55
CA VAL A 313 -7.33 29.36 -10.93
C VAL A 313 -7.99 30.57 -10.28
N ASP A 314 -9.32 30.53 -10.21
CA ASP A 314 -10.11 31.55 -9.51
C ASP A 314 -10.03 31.28 -7.99
N ASP A 315 -9.37 32.18 -7.28
CA ASP A 315 -9.34 32.23 -5.83
C ASP A 315 -10.16 33.42 -5.31
N ASN A 316 -11.43 33.19 -5.04
CA ASN A 316 -12.37 34.20 -4.54
C ASN A 316 -12.45 35.44 -5.45
N GLY A 317 -12.56 35.25 -6.76
CA GLY A 317 -12.66 36.30 -7.77
C GLY A 317 -11.30 36.91 -8.20
N ARG A 318 -10.20 36.32 -7.78
CA ARG A 318 -8.84 36.69 -8.20
C ARG A 318 -8.18 35.50 -8.91
N TRP A 319 -7.58 35.78 -10.07
CA TRP A 319 -6.78 34.79 -10.79
C TRP A 319 -5.41 34.65 -10.13
N VAL A 320 -5.09 33.41 -9.70
CA VAL A 320 -3.84 33.06 -9.03
C VAL A 320 -3.14 31.97 -9.82
N ASP A 321 -1.83 32.13 -10.02
CA ASP A 321 -1.01 31.15 -10.72
C ASP A 321 -0.96 29.84 -9.95
N THR A 322 -1.06 28.72 -10.67
CA THR A 322 -0.77 27.39 -10.13
C THR A 322 0.73 27.19 -9.99
N THR A 323 1.14 26.30 -9.11
CA THR A 323 2.55 25.91 -9.00
C THR A 323 2.82 24.73 -9.92
N ILE A 324 3.76 24.89 -10.85
CA ILE A 324 4.11 23.88 -11.85
C ILE A 324 5.51 23.35 -11.61
N VAL A 325 5.63 22.03 -11.50
CA VAL A 325 6.90 21.31 -11.41
C VAL A 325 7.09 20.46 -12.66
N LYS A 326 8.16 20.72 -13.41
CA LYS A 326 8.54 19.90 -14.57
C LYS A 326 9.09 18.56 -14.07
N ASP A 327 8.67 17.49 -14.71
CA ASP A 327 9.13 16.15 -14.42
C ASP A 327 9.27 15.32 -15.72
N THR A 328 9.86 14.11 -15.61
CA THR A 328 10.05 13.22 -16.74
C THR A 328 9.81 11.78 -16.35
N LEU A 329 9.14 11.03 -17.21
CA LEU A 329 8.96 9.58 -17.07
C LEU A 329 9.92 8.84 -17.99
N ARG A 330 10.63 7.87 -17.44
CA ARG A 330 11.34 6.87 -18.23
C ARG A 330 10.41 5.71 -18.50
N ILE A 331 10.37 5.26 -19.75
CA ILE A 331 9.46 4.20 -20.18
C ILE A 331 10.27 3.14 -20.92
N ARG A 332 10.19 1.89 -20.48
CA ARG A 332 10.84 0.76 -21.13
C ARG A 332 10.48 0.72 -22.62
N GLY A 333 11.49 0.61 -23.47
CA GLY A 333 11.33 0.62 -24.92
C GLY A 333 11.25 2.00 -25.57
N ARG A 334 11.31 3.09 -24.81
CA ARG A 334 11.43 4.47 -25.33
C ARG A 334 12.81 5.05 -24.99
N PRO A 335 13.60 5.48 -25.99
CA PRO A 335 14.95 6.00 -25.74
C PRO A 335 14.94 7.36 -25.03
N ALA A 336 13.96 8.23 -25.33
CA ALA A 336 13.84 9.54 -24.72
C ALA A 336 12.83 9.53 -23.56
N PRO A 337 13.15 10.18 -22.41
CA PRO A 337 12.20 10.38 -21.35
C PRO A 337 10.97 11.18 -21.85
N PHE A 338 9.80 10.83 -21.34
CA PHE A 338 8.55 11.55 -21.64
C PHE A 338 8.38 12.69 -20.64
N PRO A 339 8.36 13.97 -21.10
CA PRO A 339 8.15 15.11 -20.21
C PRO A 339 6.68 15.19 -19.77
N PHE A 340 6.47 15.51 -18.50
CA PHE A 340 5.15 15.85 -17.97
C PHE A 340 5.26 16.90 -16.88
N TYR A 341 4.12 17.45 -16.46
CA TYR A 341 4.06 18.50 -15.46
C TYR A 341 3.23 18.03 -14.27
N ARG A 342 3.73 18.29 -13.07
CA ARG A 342 2.99 18.19 -11.83
C ARG A 342 2.51 19.58 -11.47
N GLU A 343 1.24 19.74 -11.22
CA GLU A 343 0.64 21.04 -10.99
C GLU A 343 -0.24 20.98 -9.75
N HIS A 344 -0.22 22.05 -8.95
CA HIS A 344 -1.04 22.14 -7.76
C HIS A 344 -1.48 23.57 -7.47
N THR A 345 -2.60 23.67 -6.75
CA THR A 345 -3.17 24.89 -6.22
C THR A 345 -2.99 24.93 -4.70
N ARG A 346 -3.52 25.95 -4.05
CA ARG A 346 -3.60 26.00 -2.57
C ARG A 346 -4.47 24.88 -2.00
N HIS A 347 -5.44 24.35 -2.75
CA HIS A 347 -6.34 23.30 -2.30
C HIS A 347 -5.75 21.89 -2.43
N GLY A 348 -4.83 21.69 -3.34
CA GLY A 348 -4.20 20.38 -3.50
C GLY A 348 -3.54 20.18 -4.85
N VAL A 349 -3.31 18.93 -5.17
CA VAL A 349 -2.73 18.49 -6.43
C VAL A 349 -3.82 18.45 -7.50
N ILE A 350 -3.56 19.02 -8.69
CA ILE A 350 -4.46 18.90 -9.84
C ILE A 350 -4.35 17.46 -10.39
N LEU A 351 -5.43 16.69 -10.25
CA LEU A 351 -5.51 15.33 -10.79
C LEU A 351 -5.97 15.33 -12.24
N ALA A 352 -6.94 16.17 -12.58
CA ALA A 352 -7.56 16.21 -13.88
C ALA A 352 -7.93 17.64 -14.28
N VAL A 353 -8.00 17.89 -15.59
CA VAL A 353 -8.39 19.18 -16.18
C VAL A 353 -9.43 18.94 -17.26
N ASP A 354 -10.58 19.58 -17.13
CA ASP A 354 -11.58 19.73 -18.18
C ASP A 354 -11.34 21.05 -18.92
N ARG A 355 -10.69 20.97 -20.08
CA ARG A 355 -10.32 22.15 -20.86
C ARG A 355 -11.52 22.81 -21.54
N GLU A 356 -12.54 22.05 -21.87
CA GLU A 356 -13.73 22.56 -22.56
C GLU A 356 -14.56 23.44 -21.64
N ARG A 357 -14.61 23.07 -20.37
CA ARG A 357 -15.39 23.80 -19.34
C ARG A 357 -14.54 24.72 -18.47
N HIS A 358 -13.24 24.78 -18.72
CA HIS A 358 -12.29 25.53 -17.91
C HIS A 358 -12.35 25.15 -16.42
N LEU A 359 -12.30 23.85 -16.13
CA LEU A 359 -12.30 23.31 -14.76
C LEU A 359 -11.06 22.47 -14.49
N ALA A 360 -10.56 22.55 -13.27
CA ALA A 360 -9.59 21.60 -12.75
C ALA A 360 -10.13 20.92 -11.50
N PHE A 361 -9.70 19.67 -11.28
CA PHE A 361 -10.07 18.86 -10.12
C PHE A 361 -8.84 18.66 -9.28
N THR A 362 -8.86 19.20 -8.09
CA THR A 362 -7.74 19.11 -7.15
C THR A 362 -8.11 18.22 -5.98
N VAL A 363 -7.14 17.52 -5.44
CA VAL A 363 -7.34 16.69 -4.25
C VAL A 363 -6.42 17.15 -3.14
N ARG A 364 -7.01 17.43 -1.98
CA ARG A 364 -6.33 17.59 -0.73
C ARG A 364 -6.25 16.25 -0.01
N TRP A 365 -5.06 15.89 0.44
CA TRP A 365 -4.81 14.59 1.04
C TRP A 365 -3.82 14.69 2.20
N SER A 366 -4.12 14.04 3.33
CA SER A 366 -3.27 14.09 4.53
C SER A 366 -1.85 13.57 4.32
N GLY A 367 -1.67 12.62 3.42
CA GLY A 367 -0.35 12.07 3.07
C GLY A 367 0.51 12.99 2.20
N ALA A 368 -0.05 14.09 1.65
CA ALA A 368 0.70 15.11 0.92
C ALA A 368 1.23 16.23 1.83
N GLU A 369 0.94 16.18 3.14
CA GLU A 369 1.44 17.17 4.09
C GLU A 369 2.82 16.77 4.62
N PRO A 370 3.72 17.74 4.87
CA PRO A 370 5.03 17.46 5.45
C PRO A 370 4.93 16.72 6.80
N GLY A 371 5.78 15.74 7.02
CA GLY A 371 5.79 14.93 8.24
C GLY A 371 4.76 13.80 8.25
N ALA A 372 4.08 13.54 7.13
CA ALA A 372 3.10 12.47 7.05
C ALA A 372 3.70 11.08 7.34
N ALA A 373 4.95 10.84 6.93
CA ALA A 373 5.65 9.58 7.12
C ALA A 373 6.64 9.57 8.30
N ALA A 374 6.71 10.63 9.09
CA ALA A 374 7.72 10.81 10.15
C ALA A 374 7.76 9.67 11.19
N GLY A 375 6.63 8.99 11.43
CA GLY A 375 6.53 7.91 12.39
C GLY A 375 7.09 6.56 11.94
N LEU A 376 7.48 6.41 10.67
CA LEU A 376 7.97 5.16 10.05
C LEU A 376 7.21 3.91 10.56
N ASN A 377 5.88 3.97 10.49
CA ASN A 377 4.98 2.84 10.76
C ASN A 377 5.14 2.18 12.15
N GLY A 378 5.24 3.00 13.19
CA GLY A 378 5.16 2.50 14.55
C GLY A 378 6.46 1.93 15.10
N LEU A 379 7.63 2.39 14.63
CA LEU A 379 8.91 2.04 15.28
C LEU A 379 8.91 2.28 16.80
N ALA A 380 8.16 3.27 17.27
CA ALA A 380 8.02 3.56 18.69
C ALA A 380 7.35 2.41 19.48
N PHE A 381 6.47 1.61 18.85
CA PHE A 381 5.82 0.48 19.51
C PHE A 381 6.80 -0.60 19.98
N LEU A 382 7.91 -0.78 19.26
CA LEU A 382 8.89 -1.82 19.59
C LEU A 382 9.48 -1.64 20.99
N ARG A 383 9.49 -0.43 21.52
CA ARG A 383 10.04 -0.07 22.85
C ARG A 383 8.98 0.35 23.86
N ALA A 384 7.70 0.25 23.52
CA ALA A 384 6.61 0.55 24.43
C ALA A 384 6.69 -0.34 25.68
N ALA A 385 6.65 0.26 26.85
CA ALA A 385 6.65 -0.42 28.14
C ALA A 385 5.22 -0.59 28.71
N SER A 386 4.25 0.14 28.15
CA SER A 386 2.87 0.19 28.60
C SER A 386 1.92 0.55 27.44
N SER A 387 0.64 0.32 27.64
CA SER A 387 -0.43 0.83 26.77
C SER A 387 -0.40 2.36 26.62
N GLY A 388 0.08 3.08 27.66
CA GLY A 388 0.28 4.53 27.61
C GLY A 388 1.30 4.96 26.57
N ASP A 389 2.41 4.21 26.42
CA ASP A 389 3.42 4.49 25.40
C ASP A 389 2.89 4.25 23.99
N VAL A 390 2.05 3.21 23.82
CA VAL A 390 1.39 2.96 22.53
C VAL A 390 0.48 4.13 22.16
N ARG A 391 -0.33 4.64 23.11
CA ARG A 391 -1.19 5.82 22.88
C ARG A 391 -0.37 7.03 22.49
N ALA A 392 0.74 7.30 23.16
CA ALA A 392 1.63 8.41 22.83
C ALA A 392 2.24 8.28 21.41
N ALA A 393 2.57 7.07 21.00
CA ALA A 393 3.04 6.82 19.63
C ALA A 393 1.93 7.01 18.59
N ILE A 394 0.69 6.61 18.89
CA ILE A 394 -0.47 6.83 18.03
C ILE A 394 -0.72 8.33 17.81
N ASP A 395 -0.51 9.17 18.81
CA ASP A 395 -0.68 10.63 18.73
C ASP A 395 0.26 11.28 17.69
N THR A 396 1.40 10.67 17.43
CA THR A 396 2.35 11.16 16.42
C THR A 396 2.10 10.61 15.01
N TRP A 397 1.25 9.60 14.87
CA TRP A 397 0.97 8.94 13.59
C TRP A 397 0.03 9.79 12.73
N ARG A 398 0.44 10.14 11.52
CA ARG A 398 -0.32 11.03 10.63
C ARG A 398 -0.96 10.33 9.46
N THR A 399 -0.25 9.41 8.80
CA THR A 399 -0.73 8.71 7.59
C THR A 399 -0.07 7.33 7.46
N PRO A 400 -0.76 6.31 6.91
CA PRO A 400 -2.21 6.26 6.65
C PRO A 400 -3.04 6.14 7.92
N PRO A 401 -4.36 6.36 7.88
CA PRO A 401 -5.22 6.03 9.01
C PRO A 401 -5.17 4.54 9.33
N GLN A 402 -5.02 4.22 10.60
CA GLN A 402 -4.91 2.85 11.09
C GLN A 402 -5.75 2.67 12.34
N ARG A 403 -6.37 1.52 12.49
CA ARG A 403 -6.94 1.06 13.74
C ARG A 403 -5.86 0.29 14.49
N VAL A 404 -5.48 0.77 15.64
CA VAL A 404 -4.47 0.15 16.50
C VAL A 404 -5.16 -0.47 17.70
N THR A 405 -5.10 -1.79 17.78
CA THR A 405 -5.55 -2.54 18.96
C THR A 405 -4.31 -2.90 19.79
N TYR A 406 -4.36 -2.71 21.08
CA TYR A 406 -3.22 -2.99 21.95
C TYR A 406 -3.66 -3.53 23.33
N SER A 407 -2.74 -4.28 23.94
CA SER A 407 -2.86 -4.72 25.34
C SER A 407 -1.49 -4.88 25.97
N ASP A 408 -1.40 -4.67 27.28
CA ASP A 408 -0.15 -4.86 28.03
C ASP A 408 -0.27 -5.93 29.12
N VAL A 409 0.87 -6.31 29.69
CA VAL A 409 0.96 -7.31 30.75
C VAL A 409 0.31 -6.88 32.07
N ALA A 410 0.01 -5.59 32.26
CA ALA A 410 -0.75 -5.07 33.40
C ALA A 410 -2.26 -5.23 33.22
N GLY A 411 -2.72 -5.65 32.04
CA GLY A 411 -4.13 -5.85 31.69
C GLY A 411 -4.81 -4.62 31.11
N ASP A 412 -4.08 -3.51 30.92
CA ASP A 412 -4.61 -2.35 30.19
C ASP A 412 -4.66 -2.67 28.68
N ARG A 413 -5.75 -2.26 28.06
CA ARG A 413 -6.02 -2.56 26.63
C ARG A 413 -6.87 -1.46 26.01
N GLY A 414 -6.75 -1.31 24.71
CA GLY A 414 -7.53 -0.32 23.97
C GLY A 414 -7.56 -0.57 22.48
N VAL A 415 -8.43 0.21 21.84
CA VAL A 415 -8.52 0.33 20.38
C VAL A 415 -8.60 1.82 20.08
N GLU A 416 -7.68 2.30 19.27
CA GLU A 416 -7.66 3.70 18.85
C GLU A 416 -7.43 3.81 17.33
N ILE A 417 -7.83 4.97 16.79
CA ILE A 417 -7.62 5.28 15.38
C ILE A 417 -6.47 6.27 15.29
N ALA A 418 -5.40 5.87 14.65
CA ALA A 418 -4.29 6.73 14.26
C ALA A 418 -4.58 7.39 12.90
N GLY A 419 -3.87 8.46 12.57
CA GLY A 419 -3.98 9.14 11.29
C GLY A 419 -4.65 10.49 11.39
N LEU A 420 -4.74 11.18 10.25
CA LEU A 420 -5.33 12.51 10.16
C LEU A 420 -6.41 12.55 9.08
N VAL A 421 -7.50 13.24 9.41
CA VAL A 421 -8.58 13.59 8.49
C VAL A 421 -8.72 15.11 8.40
N PRO A 422 -9.17 15.66 7.25
CA PRO A 422 -9.34 17.11 7.11
C PRO A 422 -10.48 17.63 7.98
N VAL A 423 -10.25 18.76 8.64
CA VAL A 423 -11.27 19.55 9.32
C VAL A 423 -11.81 20.58 8.34
N ARG A 424 -13.11 20.56 8.12
CA ARG A 424 -13.79 21.35 7.10
C ARG A 424 -14.75 22.35 7.70
N ARG A 425 -14.92 23.48 7.01
CA ARG A 425 -15.95 24.47 7.32
C ARG A 425 -16.79 24.67 6.06
N GLY A 426 -18.12 24.66 6.21
CA GLY A 426 -19.05 24.97 5.13
C GLY A 426 -19.55 23.78 4.30
N TRP A 427 -18.90 22.61 4.40
CA TRP A 427 -19.40 21.37 3.76
C TRP A 427 -18.97 20.11 4.53
N SER A 428 -19.56 18.97 4.17
CA SER A 428 -19.36 17.71 4.89
C SER A 428 -18.13 16.90 4.47
N GLY A 429 -17.52 17.22 3.30
CA GLY A 429 -16.48 16.37 2.68
C GLY A 429 -17.02 15.14 1.96
N LEU A 430 -18.35 14.92 1.96
CA LEU A 430 -18.96 13.78 1.28
C LEU A 430 -19.20 14.02 -0.22
N LEU A 431 -19.06 15.25 -0.67
CA LEU A 431 -19.25 15.71 -2.05
C LEU A 431 -18.12 16.66 -2.41
N PRO A 432 -17.69 16.73 -3.68
CA PRO A 432 -16.72 17.72 -4.14
C PRO A 432 -17.17 19.16 -3.82
N ALA A 433 -16.22 20.01 -3.42
CA ALA A 433 -16.49 21.40 -3.08
C ALA A 433 -16.03 22.35 -4.19
N PRO A 434 -16.86 23.33 -4.63
CA PRO A 434 -16.38 24.37 -5.51
C PRO A 434 -15.42 25.31 -4.77
N ALA A 435 -14.23 25.50 -5.33
CA ALA A 435 -13.17 26.29 -4.71
C ALA A 435 -13.42 27.80 -4.72
N TRP A 436 -14.32 28.27 -5.60
CA TRP A 436 -14.62 29.70 -5.84
C TRP A 436 -15.74 30.27 -4.98
N THR A 437 -16.46 29.46 -4.20
CA THR A 437 -17.69 29.96 -3.53
C THR A 437 -17.45 30.63 -2.20
N GLY A 438 -16.26 30.64 -1.66
CA GLY A 438 -15.99 31.11 -0.31
C GLY A 438 -16.90 30.46 0.75
N GLY A 439 -16.38 29.85 1.76
CA GLY A 439 -17.18 29.16 2.76
C GLY A 439 -17.01 27.63 2.78
N ASN A 440 -16.38 27.07 1.76
CA ASN A 440 -15.97 25.67 1.74
C ASN A 440 -14.46 25.60 2.03
N GLU A 441 -14.10 25.66 3.30
CA GLU A 441 -12.71 25.82 3.70
C GLU A 441 -12.20 24.59 4.44
N TRP A 442 -11.02 24.15 4.03
CA TRP A 442 -10.19 23.33 4.90
C TRP A 442 -9.56 24.22 5.97
N VAL A 443 -9.66 23.83 7.24
CA VAL A 443 -9.17 24.61 8.37
C VAL A 443 -8.10 23.92 9.19
N GLY A 444 -7.81 22.65 8.92
CA GLY A 444 -6.77 21.90 9.62
C GLY A 444 -6.93 20.39 9.49
N TRP A 445 -6.21 19.69 10.33
CA TRP A 445 -6.20 18.23 10.43
C TRP A 445 -6.53 17.80 11.86
N GLU A 446 -7.32 16.74 12.02
CA GLU A 446 -7.59 16.12 13.31
C GLU A 446 -7.50 14.59 13.23
N ARG A 447 -7.41 13.93 14.38
CA ARG A 447 -7.53 12.47 14.45
C ARG A 447 -8.97 12.05 14.13
N PRO A 448 -9.17 10.97 13.33
CA PRO A 448 -10.50 10.43 13.10
C PRO A 448 -11.07 9.91 14.43
N LYS A 449 -12.29 10.30 14.74
CA LYS A 449 -13.01 9.85 15.97
C LYS A 449 -13.69 8.50 15.75
N THR A 450 -13.98 8.18 14.49
CA THR A 450 -14.69 6.96 14.10
C THR A 450 -14.09 6.42 12.82
N VAL A 451 -14.12 5.10 12.67
CA VAL A 451 -13.87 4.45 11.37
C VAL A 451 -15.17 4.50 10.58
N LEU A 452 -15.09 4.92 9.33
CA LEU A 452 -16.22 4.85 8.42
C LEU A 452 -16.53 3.37 8.14
N ALA A 453 -17.81 3.01 8.23
CA ALA A 453 -18.24 1.71 7.76
C ALA A 453 -18.14 1.70 6.23
N GLU A 454 -17.41 0.75 5.66
CA GLU A 454 -17.41 0.55 4.23
C GLU A 454 -18.77 -0.01 3.81
N GLY A 455 -19.67 0.89 3.43
CA GLY A 455 -20.98 0.52 2.88
C GLY A 455 -20.84 -0.16 1.51
N PRO A 456 -21.83 -0.97 1.10
CA PRO A 456 -21.80 -1.65 -0.21
C PRO A 456 -21.63 -0.71 -1.40
N LEU A 457 -22.18 0.51 -1.32
CA LEU A 457 -22.02 1.53 -2.37
C LEU A 457 -20.63 2.14 -2.43
N ALA A 458 -20.03 2.41 -1.27
CA ALA A 458 -18.64 2.84 -1.18
C ALA A 458 -17.72 1.81 -1.81
N ARG A 459 -17.95 0.54 -1.49
CA ARG A 459 -17.21 -0.59 -2.08
C ARG A 459 -17.40 -0.67 -3.60
N LEU A 460 -18.63 -0.52 -4.09
CA LEU A 460 -18.92 -0.48 -5.52
C LEU A 460 -18.14 0.65 -6.21
N ALA A 461 -18.18 1.85 -5.67
CA ALA A 461 -17.48 3.00 -6.23
C ALA A 461 -15.96 2.82 -6.25
N ARG A 462 -15.40 2.35 -5.13
CA ARG A 462 -13.94 2.23 -4.95
C ARG A 462 -13.33 1.08 -5.75
N PHE A 463 -14.01 -0.06 -5.83
CA PHE A 463 -13.42 -1.30 -6.36
C PHE A 463 -14.02 -1.79 -7.68
N HIS A 464 -15.19 -1.27 -8.06
CA HIS A 464 -15.90 -1.65 -9.27
C HIS A 464 -16.36 -0.43 -10.09
N PRO A 465 -15.44 0.47 -10.52
CA PRO A 465 -15.81 1.74 -11.14
C PRO A 465 -16.65 1.57 -12.41
N ASP A 466 -16.39 0.56 -13.24
CA ASP A 466 -17.18 0.30 -14.46
C ASP A 466 -18.63 -0.07 -14.14
N ARG A 467 -18.86 -0.79 -13.04
CA ARG A 467 -20.22 -1.13 -12.57
C ARG A 467 -20.89 0.06 -11.91
N ALA A 468 -20.12 0.87 -11.19
CA ALA A 468 -20.62 2.13 -10.64
C ALA A 468 -21.08 3.08 -11.76
N ASP A 469 -20.31 3.18 -12.85
CA ASP A 469 -20.66 3.97 -14.04
C ASP A 469 -21.92 3.42 -14.73
N ALA A 470 -22.02 2.11 -14.91
CA ALA A 470 -23.20 1.46 -15.47
C ALA A 470 -24.44 1.73 -14.62
N LEU A 471 -24.33 1.64 -13.28
CA LEU A 471 -25.42 1.95 -12.36
C LEU A 471 -25.89 3.39 -12.49
N ILE A 472 -24.98 4.36 -12.55
CA ILE A 472 -25.34 5.78 -12.74
C ILE A 472 -26.07 5.98 -14.08
N ALA A 473 -25.60 5.34 -15.15
CA ALA A 473 -26.25 5.42 -16.46
C ALA A 473 -27.65 4.79 -16.47
N GLU A 474 -27.87 3.71 -15.74
CA GLU A 474 -29.19 3.09 -15.57
C GLU A 474 -30.14 3.95 -14.74
N LEU A 475 -29.64 4.50 -13.62
CA LEU A 475 -30.42 5.38 -12.76
C LEU A 475 -30.91 6.65 -13.49
N ARG A 476 -30.08 7.21 -14.38
CA ARG A 476 -30.46 8.37 -15.22
C ARG A 476 -31.53 8.05 -16.26
N ARG A 477 -31.59 6.80 -16.70
CA ARG A 477 -32.60 6.33 -17.68
C ARG A 477 -33.91 5.87 -17.04
N ALA A 478 -33.92 5.62 -15.73
CA ALA A 478 -35.08 5.12 -15.01
C ALA A 478 -36.22 6.15 -15.00
N PRO A 479 -37.51 5.77 -15.30
CA PRO A 479 -38.61 6.69 -15.25
C PRO A 479 -38.87 7.23 -13.83
N SER A 480 -39.25 8.51 -13.73
CA SER A 480 -39.45 9.19 -12.44
C SER A 480 -40.69 8.76 -11.63
N SER A 481 -41.61 8.03 -12.23
CA SER A 481 -42.93 7.71 -11.64
C SER A 481 -42.91 6.59 -10.59
N ASP A 482 -41.89 5.67 -10.63
CA ASP A 482 -41.73 4.59 -9.64
C ASP A 482 -40.31 4.59 -9.02
N ALA A 483 -39.73 5.78 -8.94
CA ALA A 483 -38.32 6.01 -8.81
C ALA A 483 -37.66 5.28 -7.62
N VAL A 484 -38.26 5.31 -6.43
CA VAL A 484 -37.55 4.82 -5.21
C VAL A 484 -37.42 3.30 -5.20
N THR A 485 -38.46 2.58 -5.61
CA THR A 485 -38.42 1.09 -5.60
C THR A 485 -37.53 0.55 -6.71
N LEU A 486 -37.61 1.13 -7.91
CA LEU A 486 -36.79 0.75 -9.05
C LEU A 486 -35.32 1.12 -8.79
N GLN A 487 -35.06 2.31 -8.27
CA GLN A 487 -33.73 2.77 -7.90
C GLN A 487 -33.09 1.87 -6.85
N ARG A 488 -33.82 1.48 -5.81
CA ARG A 488 -33.35 0.51 -4.81
C ARG A 488 -33.05 -0.85 -5.43
N ALA A 489 -33.90 -1.34 -6.33
CA ALA A 489 -33.66 -2.61 -7.01
C ALA A 489 -32.40 -2.57 -7.89
N LEU A 490 -32.17 -1.50 -8.65
CA LEU A 490 -30.98 -1.32 -9.48
C LEU A 490 -29.71 -1.29 -8.62
N VAL A 491 -29.73 -0.56 -7.52
CA VAL A 491 -28.60 -0.49 -6.58
C VAL A 491 -28.34 -1.84 -5.92
N VAL A 492 -29.39 -2.52 -5.45
CA VAL A 492 -29.26 -3.87 -4.86
C VAL A 492 -28.69 -4.86 -5.87
N ASN A 493 -29.14 -4.81 -7.12
CA ASN A 493 -28.61 -5.67 -8.18
C ASN A 493 -27.14 -5.35 -8.49
N ALA A 494 -26.77 -4.07 -8.64
CA ALA A 494 -25.39 -3.67 -8.89
C ALA A 494 -24.44 -4.09 -7.75
N ILE A 495 -24.89 -3.94 -6.51
CA ILE A 495 -24.17 -4.41 -5.32
C ILE A 495 -24.06 -5.94 -5.32
N ALA A 496 -25.13 -6.66 -5.57
CA ALA A 496 -25.14 -8.12 -5.63
C ALA A 496 -24.20 -8.64 -6.73
N ASP A 497 -24.16 -7.96 -7.88
CA ASP A 497 -23.25 -8.29 -8.98
C ASP A 497 -21.81 -7.98 -8.63
N ALA A 498 -21.55 -6.89 -7.92
CA ALA A 498 -20.22 -6.57 -7.42
C ALA A 498 -19.75 -7.62 -6.40
N LEU A 499 -20.61 -7.98 -5.43
CA LEU A 499 -20.29 -9.01 -4.42
C LEU A 499 -20.09 -10.40 -5.06
N ARG A 500 -20.87 -10.75 -6.08
CA ARG A 500 -20.64 -11.99 -6.86
C ARG A 500 -19.33 -11.96 -7.63
N ALA A 501 -18.91 -10.81 -8.11
CA ALA A 501 -17.61 -10.66 -8.76
C ALA A 501 -16.43 -10.75 -7.77
N ASP A 502 -16.64 -10.31 -6.53
CA ASP A 502 -15.68 -10.44 -5.44
C ASP A 502 -15.52 -11.92 -5.00
N GLY A 503 -16.48 -12.77 -5.40
CA GLY A 503 -16.38 -14.20 -5.26
C GLY A 503 -17.25 -14.82 -4.19
N ASP A 504 -17.75 -16.00 -4.56
CA ASP A 504 -18.37 -16.92 -3.62
C ASP A 504 -17.31 -17.47 -2.66
N ALA A 505 -17.65 -17.53 -1.39
CA ALA A 505 -16.78 -18.03 -0.31
C ALA A 505 -16.27 -19.46 -0.52
N ALA A 506 -16.97 -20.24 -1.34
CA ALA A 506 -16.59 -21.61 -1.68
C ALA A 506 -15.53 -21.72 -2.80
N SER A 507 -15.13 -20.59 -3.40
CA SER A 507 -14.16 -20.61 -4.49
C SER A 507 -12.73 -20.74 -3.98
N PRO A 508 -11.88 -21.54 -4.65
CA PRO A 508 -10.50 -21.71 -4.24
C PRO A 508 -9.72 -20.38 -4.32
N ALA A 509 -8.88 -20.14 -3.33
CA ALA A 509 -7.90 -19.06 -3.38
C ALA A 509 -6.82 -19.37 -4.42
N ILE A 510 -6.47 -18.39 -5.23
CA ILE A 510 -5.43 -18.50 -6.26
C ILE A 510 -4.25 -17.65 -5.83
N PHE A 511 -3.09 -18.28 -5.61
CA PHE A 511 -1.86 -17.57 -5.31
C PHE A 511 -1.17 -17.14 -6.61
N VAL A 512 -0.93 -15.84 -6.77
CA VAL A 512 -0.40 -15.27 -8.01
C VAL A 512 0.89 -14.49 -7.75
N HIS A 513 1.96 -14.92 -8.39
CA HIS A 513 3.22 -14.19 -8.41
C HIS A 513 3.22 -13.15 -9.55
N PRO A 514 3.80 -11.94 -9.35
CA PRO A 514 3.88 -10.91 -10.39
C PRO A 514 4.51 -11.36 -11.72
N LEU A 515 5.38 -12.35 -11.70
CA LEU A 515 6.00 -12.91 -12.90
C LEU A 515 5.21 -14.05 -13.56
N ALA A 516 4.04 -14.41 -13.07
CA ALA A 516 3.19 -15.46 -13.66
C ALA A 516 2.56 -15.06 -15.00
N ILE A 517 3.34 -14.39 -15.85
CA ILE A 517 2.94 -13.85 -17.16
C ILE A 517 2.97 -14.87 -18.28
N THR A 518 3.75 -15.93 -18.15
CA THR A 518 3.81 -17.03 -19.12
C THR A 518 3.41 -18.35 -18.49
N ALA A 519 3.02 -19.35 -19.29
CA ALA A 519 2.70 -20.67 -18.77
C ALA A 519 3.88 -21.32 -18.01
N ALA A 520 5.11 -21.07 -18.45
CA ALA A 520 6.31 -21.55 -17.76
C ALA A 520 6.52 -20.86 -16.42
N ALA A 521 6.38 -19.53 -16.37
CA ALA A 521 6.49 -18.76 -15.15
C ALA A 521 5.36 -19.12 -14.16
N ARG A 522 4.12 -19.33 -14.62
CA ARG A 522 3.02 -19.79 -13.77
C ARG A 522 3.35 -21.13 -13.12
N ARG A 523 3.87 -22.09 -13.87
CA ARG A 523 4.27 -23.39 -13.29
C ARG A 523 5.38 -23.26 -12.24
N ARG A 524 6.26 -22.27 -12.43
CA ARG A 524 7.41 -22.05 -11.55
C ARG A 524 7.04 -21.23 -10.30
N PHE A 525 6.25 -20.15 -10.47
CA PHE A 525 6.03 -19.14 -9.46
C PHE A 525 4.65 -19.20 -8.78
N ASN A 526 3.69 -19.96 -9.31
CA ASN A 526 2.38 -20.10 -8.68
C ASN A 526 2.26 -21.42 -7.94
N ILE A 527 1.57 -21.38 -6.82
CA ILE A 527 1.03 -22.57 -6.18
C ILE A 527 -0.39 -22.82 -6.69
N GLY A 528 -0.82 -24.08 -6.68
CA GLY A 528 -2.16 -24.45 -7.15
C GLY A 528 -3.27 -23.80 -6.31
N PRO A 529 -4.51 -23.83 -6.79
CA PRO A 529 -5.64 -23.33 -6.05
C PRO A 529 -5.83 -24.11 -4.75
N LEU A 530 -6.09 -23.39 -3.66
CA LEU A 530 -6.40 -23.95 -2.35
C LEU A 530 -7.77 -23.49 -1.92
N THR A 531 -8.60 -24.39 -1.39
CA THR A 531 -9.91 -24.03 -0.87
C THR A 531 -9.79 -23.75 0.64
N PRO A 532 -9.95 -22.50 1.09
CA PRO A 532 -9.92 -22.19 2.50
C PRO A 532 -11.17 -22.74 3.20
N THR A 533 -11.02 -23.13 4.47
CA THR A 533 -12.13 -23.65 5.28
C THR A 533 -13.11 -22.56 5.72
N SER A 534 -12.71 -21.29 5.65
CA SER A 534 -13.58 -20.16 5.93
C SER A 534 -13.69 -19.22 4.72
N ALA A 535 -14.84 -18.58 4.60
CA ALA A 535 -15.16 -17.62 3.54
C ALA A 535 -14.21 -16.41 3.47
N ARG A 536 -13.54 -16.10 4.56
CA ARG A 536 -12.62 -14.96 4.72
C ARG A 536 -11.39 -15.41 5.47
N ALA A 537 -10.54 -16.17 4.81
CA ALA A 537 -9.23 -16.47 5.38
C ALA A 537 -8.35 -15.21 5.29
N PRO A 538 -7.90 -14.64 6.42
CA PRO A 538 -7.13 -13.41 6.46
C PRO A 538 -5.75 -13.61 5.83
N THR A 539 -5.20 -12.57 5.19
CA THR A 539 -3.81 -12.57 4.68
C THR A 539 -2.76 -12.34 5.78
N LEU A 540 -3.21 -11.93 6.93
CA LEU A 540 -2.49 -11.91 8.20
C LEU A 540 -3.51 -12.23 9.29
N ALA A 541 -3.24 -13.23 10.12
CA ALA A 541 -3.90 -13.43 11.40
C ALA A 541 -2.85 -13.55 12.49
N VAL A 542 -3.08 -12.84 13.60
CA VAL A 542 -2.20 -12.86 14.77
C VAL A 542 -3.03 -13.07 16.03
N VAL A 543 -2.49 -13.85 16.96
CA VAL A 543 -3.02 -14.02 18.30
C VAL A 543 -1.86 -13.84 19.26
N PHE A 544 -1.91 -12.80 20.08
CA PHE A 544 -0.88 -12.54 21.08
C PHE A 544 -1.39 -12.92 22.46
N ASP A 545 -0.59 -13.68 23.22
CA ASP A 545 -0.90 -14.13 24.58
C ASP A 545 0.03 -13.42 25.58
N PRO A 546 -0.42 -12.32 26.23
CA PRO A 546 0.40 -11.61 27.22
C PRO A 546 0.73 -12.40 28.48
N SER A 547 0.04 -13.52 28.73
CA SER A 547 0.35 -14.40 29.86
C SER A 547 1.54 -15.33 29.60
N ASP A 548 1.77 -15.63 28.32
CA ASP A 548 2.90 -16.44 27.84
C ASP A 548 3.16 -16.12 26.36
N TRP A 549 4.14 -15.27 26.09
CA TRP A 549 4.45 -14.79 24.75
C TRP A 549 4.82 -15.91 23.77
N ASP A 550 5.36 -17.03 24.23
CA ASP A 550 5.69 -18.19 23.38
C ASP A 550 4.44 -18.96 22.88
N ARG A 551 3.25 -18.62 23.39
CA ARG A 551 1.96 -19.13 22.91
C ARG A 551 1.34 -18.26 21.83
N SER A 552 1.93 -17.11 21.55
CA SER A 552 1.48 -16.25 20.46
C SER A 552 1.62 -16.96 19.12
N THR A 553 0.69 -16.68 18.21
CA THR A 553 0.65 -17.32 16.90
C THR A 553 0.42 -16.31 15.78
N ALA A 554 0.88 -16.64 14.58
CA ALA A 554 0.59 -15.88 13.37
C ALA A 554 0.46 -16.79 12.15
N ILE A 555 -0.18 -16.29 11.11
CA ILE A 555 -0.15 -16.88 9.76
C ILE A 555 0.00 -15.79 8.71
N VAL A 556 0.95 -15.99 7.80
CA VAL A 556 1.24 -15.12 6.66
C VAL A 556 1.40 -16.00 5.42
N PRO A 557 0.30 -16.27 4.69
CA PRO A 557 0.37 -17.12 3.50
C PRO A 557 1.06 -16.38 2.34
N PRO A 558 1.67 -17.07 1.37
CA PRO A 558 1.89 -18.53 1.35
C PRO A 558 3.13 -18.96 2.14
N GLY A 559 4.08 -18.08 2.41
CA GLY A 559 5.33 -18.33 3.10
C GLY A 559 6.22 -17.10 3.17
N GLN A 560 7.42 -17.23 3.75
CA GLN A 560 8.34 -16.13 4.02
C GLN A 560 9.20 -15.72 2.82
N SER A 561 9.47 -16.59 1.86
CA SER A 561 10.36 -16.34 0.73
C SER A 561 9.62 -16.12 -0.59
N GLU A 562 10.12 -15.21 -1.44
CA GLU A 562 9.65 -15.03 -2.82
C GLU A 562 10.28 -16.02 -3.81
N SER A 563 11.27 -16.79 -3.38
CA SER A 563 12.01 -17.72 -4.25
C SER A 563 11.34 -19.09 -4.29
N PRO A 564 10.90 -19.57 -5.47
CA PRO A 564 10.31 -20.90 -5.62
C PRO A 564 11.26 -22.06 -5.21
N GLY A 565 12.54 -21.80 -5.14
CA GLY A 565 13.54 -22.77 -4.68
C GLY A 565 13.70 -22.86 -3.16
N SER A 566 13.05 -21.96 -2.40
CA SER A 566 13.07 -21.96 -0.94
C SER A 566 12.04 -22.93 -0.38
N ALA A 567 12.38 -23.63 0.73
CA ALA A 567 11.42 -24.41 1.49
C ALA A 567 10.25 -23.55 1.99
N HIS A 568 10.52 -22.27 2.28
CA HIS A 568 9.56 -21.30 2.81
C HIS A 568 8.87 -20.45 1.72
N TYR A 569 8.75 -20.97 0.51
CA TYR A 569 8.01 -20.29 -0.56
C TYR A 569 6.49 -20.41 -0.38
N ALA A 570 6.02 -21.59 0.00
CA ALA A 570 4.59 -21.91 0.07
C ALA A 570 4.23 -22.88 1.21
N ASP A 571 5.10 -23.05 2.18
CA ASP A 571 4.96 -23.97 3.31
C ASP A 571 3.78 -23.63 4.22
N LEU A 572 3.46 -22.35 4.39
CA LEU A 572 2.35 -21.87 5.22
C LEU A 572 0.98 -21.91 4.50
N ALA A 573 0.94 -22.14 3.20
CA ALA A 573 -0.28 -22.05 2.41
C ALA A 573 -1.34 -23.09 2.83
N ARG A 574 -0.93 -24.32 3.12
CA ARG A 574 -1.87 -25.39 3.55
C ARG A 574 -2.39 -25.15 4.96
N ALA A 575 -1.53 -24.76 5.89
CA ALA A 575 -1.94 -24.41 7.24
C ALA A 575 -2.96 -23.26 7.21
N TRP A 576 -2.70 -22.22 6.43
CA TRP A 576 -3.63 -21.12 6.22
C TRP A 576 -4.98 -21.59 5.65
N ALA A 577 -4.99 -22.44 4.61
CA ALA A 577 -6.21 -22.93 4.00
C ALA A 577 -7.08 -23.75 4.97
N SER A 578 -6.48 -24.43 5.93
CA SER A 578 -7.16 -25.16 7.01
C SER A 578 -7.50 -24.33 8.25
N GLY A 579 -7.24 -23.00 8.22
CA GLY A 579 -7.46 -22.11 9.37
C GLY A 579 -6.40 -22.28 10.47
N GLY A 580 -5.25 -22.92 10.16
CA GLY A 580 -4.14 -23.07 11.07
C GLY A 580 -3.26 -21.82 11.15
N SER A 581 -2.39 -21.80 12.15
CA SER A 581 -1.38 -20.77 12.38
C SER A 581 -0.06 -21.41 12.82
N THR A 582 1.02 -20.64 12.80
CA THR A 582 2.32 -21.02 13.34
C THR A 582 2.60 -20.30 14.65
N VAL A 583 3.36 -20.90 15.55
CA VAL A 583 3.82 -20.24 16.76
C VAL A 583 4.79 -19.11 16.43
N LEU A 584 4.83 -18.10 17.29
CA LEU A 584 5.81 -17.02 17.26
C LEU A 584 6.78 -17.22 18.44
N PRO A 585 7.87 -17.99 18.27
CA PRO A 585 8.82 -18.23 19.35
C PRO A 585 9.51 -16.93 19.74
N PHE A 586 9.39 -16.53 21.00
CA PHE A 586 9.90 -15.25 21.48
C PHE A 586 11.07 -15.39 22.45
N THR A 587 10.99 -16.35 23.39
CA THR A 587 12.12 -16.61 24.29
C THR A 587 13.23 -17.37 23.58
N ASP A 588 14.47 -17.18 24.02
CA ASP A 588 15.63 -17.93 23.46
C ASP A 588 15.40 -19.45 23.51
N ALA A 589 14.79 -19.94 24.56
CA ALA A 589 14.49 -21.36 24.72
C ALA A 589 13.44 -21.84 23.69
N ALA A 590 12.43 -21.04 23.39
CA ALA A 590 11.44 -21.36 22.36
C ALA A 590 12.06 -21.30 20.96
N VAL A 591 12.82 -20.26 20.66
CA VAL A 591 13.54 -20.12 19.38
C VAL A 591 14.48 -21.30 19.16
N GLN A 592 15.21 -21.73 20.19
CA GLN A 592 16.11 -22.88 20.08
C GLN A 592 15.37 -24.18 19.77
N ARG A 593 14.18 -24.41 20.32
CA ARG A 593 13.37 -25.61 20.01
C ARG A 593 12.86 -25.65 18.58
N GLU A 594 12.58 -24.48 18.01
CA GLU A 594 12.03 -24.36 16.65
C GLU A 594 13.11 -24.08 15.59
N THR A 595 14.38 -23.97 15.98
CA THR A 595 15.49 -23.68 15.07
C THR A 595 15.60 -24.69 13.93
N GLU A 596 15.61 -24.20 12.70
CA GLU A 596 15.88 -24.97 11.48
C GLU A 596 17.30 -24.68 10.95
N THR A 597 17.63 -23.40 10.75
CA THR A 597 18.94 -22.98 10.23
C THR A 597 19.52 -21.81 11.03
N VAL A 598 20.85 -21.70 10.99
CA VAL A 598 21.59 -20.59 11.62
C VAL A 598 22.56 -19.99 10.62
N LEU A 599 22.44 -18.70 10.39
CA LEU A 599 23.34 -17.90 9.59
C LEU A 599 24.04 -16.87 10.48
N THR A 600 25.35 -16.76 10.35
CA THR A 600 26.14 -15.69 10.99
C THR A 600 26.60 -14.68 9.94
N LEU A 601 26.20 -13.42 10.13
CA LEU A 601 26.70 -12.30 9.35
C LEU A 601 27.89 -11.70 10.10
N ASN A 602 29.08 -11.76 9.52
CA ASN A 602 30.30 -11.23 10.13
C ASN A 602 30.74 -9.93 9.45
N PRO A 603 31.22 -8.94 10.20
CA PRO A 603 32.00 -7.86 9.61
C PRO A 603 33.24 -8.44 8.94
N PRO A 604 33.77 -7.84 7.87
CA PRO A 604 35.02 -8.24 7.29
C PRO A 604 36.16 -8.05 8.32
N ARG A 605 37.15 -8.91 8.25
CA ARG A 605 38.36 -8.85 9.11
C ARG A 605 39.25 -7.67 8.78
#